data_4dab4c674ce04acda1be7ee2f5df38c2
#
_entry.id   4dab4c674ce04acda1be7ee2f5df38c2
#
_cell.length_a   1.000
_cell.length_b   1.000
_cell.length_c   1.000
_cell.angle_alpha   90.00
_cell.angle_beta   90.00
_cell.angle_gamma   90.00
#
_symmetry.space_group_name_H-M   'P 1'
#
loop_
_entity.id
_entity.type
_entity.pdbx_description
1 polymer ?
#
loop_
_entity_poly.entity_id
_entity_poly.type
_entity_poly.pdbx_seq_one_letter_code
_entity_poly.pdbx_strand_id
1 'polypeptide(L)'
;MAEFSLDLTEEQRDLRDWVHGFASEVVRPAAAEWDAREETPWPIIQEAAKVGLYDFEFLATCWGDPSGLSLPIACEELFWGDSGIGLSIFGTGLAVAAIYGTGTPEQLMEWVPQCFGDLESPAVAAFCTSEPEAGSDVGAMRTRAVYDEAADEWILSGQKSYATNGGIAGVHVVTASVDPELGSRGQAAFVVPPGTPGLAATRKLRKLGLRASHTADVFLDDVRVPGRCLLGGKDALDERLARARSGRRAASQAAMRTFELSRPTVGAQAIGVARAAYEYALDYAKERVQFGRPIIENQAVAFALADMKMEIDAARLLVWRASWMGRNNRAFTAGEGSMSKLKASEVAVSATEKAVQLLGGAGFLRDHPVERWYRDAKIYTIFEGTSEIQRLVVARAISGVQIR
;
A
#
# COMPACT_ATOMS: atom_id res chain seq x y z
N MET A 1 -0.57 -4.44 26.89
CA MET A 1 0.33 -4.30 25.71
C MET A 1 0.93 -5.66 25.44
N ALA A 2 0.84 -6.14 24.20
CA ALA A 2 1.48 -7.40 23.84
C ALA A 2 3.02 -7.27 23.88
N GLU A 3 3.68 -8.30 24.37
CA GLU A 3 5.15 -8.39 24.29
C GLU A 3 5.56 -8.64 22.83
N PHE A 4 6.68 -8.07 22.39
CA PHE A 4 7.21 -8.36 21.07
C PHE A 4 7.79 -9.77 21.06
N SER A 5 7.24 -10.62 20.20
CA SER A 5 7.70 -12.01 20.03
C SER A 5 7.94 -12.29 18.56
N LEU A 6 8.92 -13.15 18.28
CA LEU A 6 9.16 -13.74 16.96
C LEU A 6 8.40 -15.06 16.78
N ASP A 7 7.88 -15.62 17.86
CA ASP A 7 7.07 -16.83 17.82
C ASP A 7 5.64 -16.47 17.41
N LEU A 8 5.20 -16.97 16.28
CA LEU A 8 3.83 -16.79 15.81
C LEU A 8 2.86 -17.60 16.67
N THR A 9 1.70 -17.02 16.96
CA THR A 9 0.59 -17.76 17.57
C THR A 9 0.04 -18.81 16.60
N GLU A 10 -0.81 -19.73 17.08
CA GLU A 10 -1.47 -20.71 16.22
C GLU A 10 -2.34 -20.01 15.18
N GLU A 11 -3.14 -19.01 15.58
CA GLU A 11 -3.99 -18.21 14.68
C GLU A 11 -3.18 -17.48 13.59
N GLN A 12 -1.99 -16.99 13.93
CA GLN A 12 -1.11 -16.34 12.94
C GLN A 12 -0.49 -17.35 11.96
N ARG A 13 -0.19 -18.55 12.42
CA ARG A 13 0.25 -19.64 11.53
C ARG A 13 -0.87 -20.08 10.60
N ASP A 14 -2.06 -20.27 11.13
CA ASP A 14 -3.25 -20.63 10.35
C ASP A 14 -3.57 -19.56 9.31
N LEU A 15 -3.54 -18.28 9.70
CA LEU A 15 -3.70 -17.15 8.78
C LEU A 15 -2.65 -17.17 7.67
N ARG A 16 -1.38 -17.36 8.02
CA ARG A 16 -0.28 -17.46 7.06
C ARG A 16 -0.52 -18.57 6.05
N ASP A 17 -0.82 -19.77 6.55
CA ASP A 17 -0.96 -20.96 5.73
C ASP A 17 -2.21 -20.87 4.83
N TRP A 18 -3.29 -20.30 5.33
CA TRP A 18 -4.50 -20.04 4.55
C TRP A 18 -4.28 -19.02 3.44
N VAL A 19 -3.67 -17.86 3.74
CA VAL A 19 -3.37 -16.83 2.70
C VAL A 19 -2.35 -17.36 1.71
N HIS A 20 -1.33 -18.11 2.16
CA HIS A 20 -0.36 -18.77 1.28
C HIS A 20 -1.03 -19.79 0.34
N GLY A 21 -1.98 -20.59 0.84
CA GLY A 21 -2.77 -21.51 0.02
C GLY A 21 -3.50 -20.76 -1.10
N PHE A 22 -4.22 -19.70 -0.78
CA PHE A 22 -4.88 -18.86 -1.79
C PHE A 22 -3.87 -18.23 -2.78
N ALA A 23 -2.75 -17.75 -2.29
CA ALA A 23 -1.70 -17.15 -3.12
C ALA A 23 -1.07 -18.18 -4.09
N SER A 24 -0.85 -19.41 -3.65
CA SER A 24 -0.23 -20.47 -4.45
C SER A 24 -1.18 -21.11 -5.46
N GLU A 25 -2.45 -21.30 -5.07
CA GLU A 25 -3.43 -22.05 -5.87
C GLU A 25 -4.24 -21.16 -6.82
N VAL A 26 -4.47 -19.88 -6.46
CA VAL A 26 -5.31 -18.96 -7.23
C VAL A 26 -4.50 -17.81 -7.83
N VAL A 27 -3.70 -17.11 -7.02
CA VAL A 27 -3.02 -15.88 -7.46
C VAL A 27 -1.85 -16.18 -8.39
N ARG A 28 -0.93 -17.03 -7.99
CA ARG A 28 0.32 -17.31 -8.73
C ARG A 28 0.08 -17.92 -10.11
N PRO A 29 -0.82 -18.89 -10.30
CA PRO A 29 -1.12 -19.43 -11.64
C PRO A 29 -1.72 -18.40 -12.59
N ALA A 30 -2.51 -17.45 -12.10
CA ALA A 30 -3.17 -16.42 -12.89
C ALA A 30 -2.25 -15.23 -13.24
N ALA A 31 -1.13 -15.08 -12.56
CA ALA A 31 -0.31 -13.86 -12.58
C ALA A 31 0.24 -13.48 -13.95
N ALA A 32 0.72 -14.45 -14.75
CA ALA A 32 1.26 -14.19 -16.08
C ALA A 32 0.20 -13.67 -17.05
N GLU A 33 -1.01 -14.23 -16.99
CA GLU A 33 -2.14 -13.81 -17.82
C GLU A 33 -2.54 -12.38 -17.51
N TRP A 34 -2.76 -12.07 -16.22
CA TRP A 34 -3.23 -10.74 -15.82
C TRP A 34 -2.17 -9.64 -15.99
N ASP A 35 -0.87 -9.97 -15.85
CA ASP A 35 0.22 -9.06 -16.24
C ASP A 35 0.18 -8.76 -17.74
N ALA A 36 -0.02 -9.78 -18.59
CA ALA A 36 -0.07 -9.62 -20.03
C ALA A 36 -1.31 -8.84 -20.50
N ARG A 37 -2.48 -9.09 -19.90
CA ARG A 37 -3.75 -8.40 -20.22
C ARG A 37 -3.75 -6.94 -19.79
N GLU A 38 -2.96 -6.59 -18.78
CA GLU A 38 -2.99 -5.26 -18.14
C GLU A 38 -4.42 -4.84 -17.68
N GLU A 39 -5.25 -5.76 -17.26
CA GLU A 39 -6.62 -5.54 -16.82
C GLU A 39 -6.78 -5.79 -15.31
N THR A 40 -7.87 -5.29 -14.73
CA THR A 40 -8.21 -5.57 -13.33
C THR A 40 -8.71 -7.01 -13.21
N PRO A 41 -8.14 -7.83 -12.32
CA PRO A 41 -8.46 -9.25 -12.21
C PRO A 41 -9.75 -9.49 -11.40
N TRP A 42 -10.87 -8.99 -11.86
CA TRP A 42 -12.17 -9.09 -11.17
C TRP A 42 -12.53 -10.52 -10.74
N PRO A 43 -12.33 -11.57 -11.56
CA PRO A 43 -12.60 -12.94 -11.12
C PRO A 43 -11.77 -13.35 -9.90
N ILE A 44 -10.51 -12.90 -9.80
CA ILE A 44 -9.65 -13.22 -8.66
C ILE A 44 -10.06 -12.43 -7.42
N ILE A 45 -10.47 -11.15 -7.58
CA ILE A 45 -11.03 -10.34 -6.48
C ILE A 45 -12.31 -11.00 -5.95
N GLN A 46 -13.15 -11.52 -6.85
CA GLN A 46 -14.38 -12.22 -6.46
C GLN A 46 -14.08 -13.54 -5.72
N GLU A 47 -13.09 -14.32 -6.17
CA GLU A 47 -12.67 -15.52 -5.41
C GLU A 47 -12.11 -15.16 -4.03
N ALA A 48 -11.32 -14.07 -3.92
CA ALA A 48 -10.85 -13.57 -2.63
C ALA A 48 -12.02 -13.15 -1.70
N ALA A 49 -13.06 -12.53 -2.25
CA ALA A 49 -14.27 -12.18 -1.49
C ALA A 49 -15.02 -13.43 -1.00
N LYS A 50 -15.19 -14.43 -1.85
CA LYS A 50 -15.88 -15.68 -1.49
C LYS A 50 -15.22 -16.45 -0.33
N VAL A 51 -13.89 -16.37 -0.24
CA VAL A 51 -13.14 -17.03 0.84
C VAL A 51 -12.94 -16.12 2.06
N GLY A 52 -13.49 -14.90 2.06
CA GLY A 52 -13.37 -13.94 3.17
C GLY A 52 -12.01 -13.24 3.26
N LEU A 53 -11.22 -13.23 2.19
CA LEU A 53 -9.94 -12.50 2.13
C LEU A 53 -10.13 -11.04 1.66
N TYR A 54 -11.26 -10.75 1.00
CA TYR A 54 -11.59 -9.42 0.48
C TYR A 54 -12.88 -8.91 1.11
N ASP A 55 -12.79 -8.52 2.37
CA ASP A 55 -13.88 -7.84 3.08
C ASP A 55 -13.33 -6.98 4.23
N PHE A 56 -14.23 -6.26 4.90
CA PHE A 56 -13.87 -5.44 6.07
C PHE A 56 -13.59 -6.29 7.30
N GLU A 57 -14.25 -7.42 7.48
CA GLU A 57 -14.08 -8.30 8.65
C GLU A 57 -12.66 -8.86 8.70
N PHE A 58 -12.11 -9.25 7.54
CA PHE A 58 -10.71 -9.64 7.42
C PHE A 58 -9.74 -8.54 7.90
N LEU A 59 -9.94 -7.31 7.38
CA LEU A 59 -9.09 -6.19 7.79
C LEU A 59 -9.26 -5.86 9.28
N ALA A 60 -10.49 -5.87 9.78
CA ALA A 60 -10.78 -5.61 11.18
C ALA A 60 -10.13 -6.66 12.10
N THR A 61 -10.18 -7.94 11.71
CA THR A 61 -9.49 -9.04 12.41
C THR A 61 -7.99 -8.83 12.43
N CYS A 62 -7.37 -8.53 11.30
CA CYS A 62 -5.94 -8.23 11.22
C CYS A 62 -5.56 -7.00 12.06
N TRP A 63 -6.38 -5.94 12.04
CA TRP A 63 -6.16 -4.76 12.87
C TRP A 63 -6.46 -5.02 14.36
N GLY A 64 -7.31 -6.00 14.67
CA GLY A 64 -7.61 -6.44 16.03
C GLY A 64 -6.44 -7.15 16.74
N ASP A 65 -5.52 -7.75 15.97
CA ASP A 65 -4.38 -8.49 16.51
C ASP A 65 -3.52 -7.61 17.43
N PRO A 66 -3.39 -7.96 18.73
CA PRO A 66 -2.61 -7.16 19.68
C PRO A 66 -1.10 -7.10 19.35
N SER A 67 -0.58 -8.12 18.64
CA SER A 67 0.81 -8.13 18.21
C SER A 67 1.06 -7.21 17.01
N GLY A 68 0.02 -6.92 16.19
CA GLY A 68 0.11 -6.16 14.95
C GLY A 68 0.78 -6.91 13.82
N LEU A 69 0.94 -8.24 13.90
CA LEU A 69 1.66 -9.04 12.89
C LEU A 69 0.75 -9.66 11.85
N SER A 70 -0.56 -9.85 12.12
CA SER A 70 -1.47 -10.53 11.21
C SER A 70 -1.56 -9.89 9.84
N LEU A 71 -1.69 -8.56 9.76
CA LEU A 71 -1.74 -7.87 8.46
C LEU A 71 -0.42 -7.96 7.68
N PRO A 72 0.78 -7.72 8.27
CA PRO A 72 2.04 -7.96 7.59
C PRO A 72 2.23 -9.40 7.09
N ILE A 73 1.81 -10.40 7.88
CA ILE A 73 1.88 -11.80 7.50
C ILE A 73 1.00 -12.04 6.26
N ALA A 74 -0.27 -11.63 6.31
CA ALA A 74 -1.18 -11.77 5.18
C ALA A 74 -0.68 -11.05 3.91
N CYS A 75 -0.13 -9.84 4.06
CA CYS A 75 0.47 -9.09 2.95
C CYS A 75 1.67 -9.83 2.35
N GLU A 76 2.59 -10.33 3.18
CA GLU A 76 3.74 -11.07 2.69
C GLU A 76 3.33 -12.30 1.88
N GLU A 77 2.36 -13.09 2.37
CA GLU A 77 1.91 -14.29 1.70
C GLU A 77 1.16 -13.99 0.38
N LEU A 78 0.24 -13.02 0.39
CA LEU A 78 -0.52 -12.68 -0.81
C LEU A 78 0.40 -12.13 -1.92
N PHE A 79 1.34 -11.25 -1.57
CA PHE A 79 2.27 -10.64 -2.53
C PHE A 79 3.41 -11.55 -2.96
N TRP A 80 3.64 -12.64 -2.22
CA TRP A 80 4.43 -13.77 -2.70
C TRP A 80 3.77 -14.46 -3.89
N GLY A 81 2.44 -14.50 -3.97
CA GLY A 81 1.70 -14.97 -5.13
C GLY A 81 1.97 -14.11 -6.37
N ASP A 82 1.56 -12.85 -6.30
CA ASP A 82 1.79 -11.83 -7.34
C ASP A 82 1.50 -10.43 -6.78
N SER A 83 2.37 -9.46 -7.08
CA SER A 83 2.20 -8.10 -6.58
C SER A 83 1.08 -7.32 -7.26
N GLY A 84 0.86 -7.52 -8.55
CA GLY A 84 -0.19 -6.82 -9.30
C GLY A 84 -1.59 -7.25 -8.86
N ILE A 85 -1.81 -8.56 -8.74
CA ILE A 85 -3.06 -9.14 -8.23
C ILE A 85 -3.21 -8.83 -6.73
N GLY A 86 -2.15 -8.99 -5.94
CA GLY A 86 -2.15 -8.67 -4.51
C GLY A 86 -2.57 -7.23 -4.24
N LEU A 87 -2.07 -6.27 -5.04
CA LEU A 87 -2.49 -4.87 -4.93
C LEU A 87 -3.94 -4.65 -5.42
N SER A 88 -4.43 -5.42 -6.38
CA SER A 88 -5.84 -5.35 -6.79
C SER A 88 -6.80 -5.80 -5.69
N ILE A 89 -6.36 -6.76 -4.85
CA ILE A 89 -7.13 -7.24 -3.69
C ILE A 89 -6.96 -6.26 -2.50
N PHE A 90 -5.72 -5.96 -2.08
CA PHE A 90 -5.49 -5.18 -0.86
C PHE A 90 -5.41 -3.66 -1.07
N GLY A 91 -5.44 -3.16 -2.33
CA GLY A 91 -5.37 -1.72 -2.62
C GLY A 91 -6.55 -0.91 -2.05
N THR A 92 -7.73 -1.50 -1.94
CA THR A 92 -8.91 -0.92 -1.26
C THR A 92 -8.61 -0.57 0.19
N GLY A 93 -7.75 -1.33 0.86
CA GLY A 93 -7.41 -1.15 2.27
C GLY A 93 -6.84 0.23 2.61
N LEU A 94 -6.21 0.95 1.66
CA LEU A 94 -5.69 2.28 1.91
C LEU A 94 -6.82 3.33 2.06
N ALA A 95 -7.86 3.25 1.22
CA ALA A 95 -9.05 4.09 1.34
C ALA A 95 -9.80 3.79 2.65
N VAL A 96 -9.96 2.50 2.98
CA VAL A 96 -10.59 2.07 4.25
C VAL A 96 -9.78 2.56 5.45
N ALA A 97 -8.44 2.48 5.42
CA ALA A 97 -7.57 3.00 6.49
C ALA A 97 -7.71 4.51 6.66
N ALA A 98 -7.89 5.27 5.58
CA ALA A 98 -8.13 6.71 5.66
C ALA A 98 -9.51 7.03 6.29
N ILE A 99 -10.56 6.29 5.92
CA ILE A 99 -11.89 6.43 6.54
C ILE A 99 -11.82 6.03 8.02
N TYR A 100 -11.21 4.90 8.34
CA TYR A 100 -11.08 4.41 9.72
C TYR A 100 -10.26 5.36 10.62
N GLY A 101 -9.18 5.93 10.08
CA GLY A 101 -8.27 6.79 10.85
C GLY A 101 -8.77 8.21 11.08
N THR A 102 -9.74 8.68 10.31
CA THR A 102 -10.19 10.09 10.34
C THR A 102 -11.70 10.27 10.37
N GLY A 103 -12.48 9.26 10.00
CA GLY A 103 -13.93 9.31 9.98
C GLY A 103 -14.58 9.16 11.37
N THR A 104 -15.86 9.54 11.46
CA THR A 104 -16.69 9.23 12.61
C THR A 104 -17.22 7.80 12.55
N PRO A 105 -17.74 7.22 13.66
CA PRO A 105 -18.37 5.90 13.63
C PRO A 105 -19.49 5.77 12.59
N GLU A 106 -20.28 6.81 12.40
CA GLU A 106 -21.37 6.85 11.41
C GLU A 106 -20.80 6.80 10.00
N GLN A 107 -19.72 7.55 9.73
CA GLN A 107 -19.02 7.52 8.44
C GLN A 107 -18.39 6.17 8.15
N LEU A 108 -17.86 5.49 9.16
CA LEU A 108 -17.35 4.13 9.00
C LEU A 108 -18.47 3.17 8.59
N MET A 109 -19.60 3.20 9.29
CA MET A 109 -20.75 2.35 8.98
C MET A 109 -21.36 2.64 7.60
N GLU A 110 -21.32 3.89 7.15
CA GLU A 110 -21.87 4.30 5.85
C GLU A 110 -20.93 3.92 4.69
N TRP A 111 -19.64 4.21 4.79
CA TRP A 111 -18.72 4.17 3.64
C TRP A 111 -17.91 2.89 3.52
N VAL A 112 -17.53 2.25 4.61
CA VAL A 112 -16.64 1.08 4.55
C VAL A 112 -17.27 -0.10 3.82
N PRO A 113 -18.55 -0.46 4.01
CA PRO A 113 -19.18 -1.53 3.23
C PRO A 113 -19.17 -1.25 1.72
N GLN A 114 -19.36 0.01 1.32
CA GLN A 114 -19.37 0.42 -0.09
C GLN A 114 -17.97 0.31 -0.75
N CYS A 115 -16.89 0.25 0.04
CA CYS A 115 -15.54 0.05 -0.47
C CYS A 115 -15.31 -1.37 -1.01
N PHE A 116 -16.06 -2.35 -0.52
CA PHE A 116 -15.90 -3.77 -0.88
C PHE A 116 -17.00 -4.29 -1.80
N GLY A 117 -18.18 -3.65 -1.81
CA GLY A 117 -19.36 -4.16 -2.51
C GLY A 117 -19.93 -5.39 -1.81
N ASP A 118 -20.41 -6.35 -2.59
CA ASP A 118 -20.92 -7.63 -2.10
C ASP A 118 -20.24 -8.82 -2.80
N LEU A 119 -20.57 -10.04 -2.37
CA LEU A 119 -19.95 -11.27 -2.89
C LEU A 119 -20.22 -11.52 -4.38
N GLU A 120 -21.34 -11.04 -4.91
CA GLU A 120 -21.70 -11.20 -6.33
C GLU A 120 -21.10 -10.10 -7.19
N SER A 121 -20.96 -8.91 -6.60
CA SER A 121 -20.50 -7.70 -7.28
C SER A 121 -19.48 -6.95 -6.41
N PRO A 122 -18.25 -7.48 -6.29
CA PRO A 122 -17.22 -6.82 -5.50
C PRO A 122 -16.89 -5.44 -6.09
N ALA A 123 -16.78 -4.45 -5.21
CA ALA A 123 -16.30 -3.12 -5.53
C ALA A 123 -14.86 -2.93 -5.06
N VAL A 124 -14.22 -1.87 -5.52
CA VAL A 124 -12.91 -1.43 -5.02
C VAL A 124 -13.00 0.03 -4.59
N ALA A 125 -12.08 0.48 -3.75
CA ALA A 125 -12.00 1.87 -3.34
C ALA A 125 -10.65 2.49 -3.73
N ALA A 126 -10.62 3.82 -3.87
CA ALA A 126 -9.46 4.59 -4.24
C ALA A 126 -9.11 5.63 -3.17
N PHE A 127 -7.81 5.76 -2.84
CA PHE A 127 -7.28 6.87 -2.07
C PHE A 127 -6.49 7.81 -2.99
N CYS A 128 -7.00 9.02 -3.17
CA CYS A 128 -6.54 9.97 -4.15
C CYS A 128 -5.84 11.16 -3.47
N THR A 129 -4.51 11.13 -3.38
CA THR A 129 -3.71 12.18 -2.72
C THR A 129 -2.74 12.87 -3.67
N SER A 130 -1.93 12.11 -4.41
CA SER A 130 -0.89 12.66 -5.30
C SER A 130 -1.49 13.48 -6.43
N GLU A 131 -0.74 14.51 -6.86
CA GLU A 131 -1.09 15.36 -8.00
C GLU A 131 0.09 15.42 -8.97
N PRO A 132 -0.09 15.88 -10.22
CA PRO A 132 1.00 15.99 -11.18
C PRO A 132 2.21 16.76 -10.64
N GLU A 133 1.98 17.79 -9.82
CA GLU A 133 3.01 18.66 -9.27
C GLU A 133 3.20 18.50 -7.74
N ALA A 134 2.47 17.58 -7.10
CA ALA A 134 2.54 17.31 -5.67
C ALA A 134 2.61 15.80 -5.39
N GLY A 135 3.78 15.22 -5.62
CA GLY A 135 4.12 13.84 -5.25
C GLY A 135 4.75 13.80 -3.85
N SER A 136 6.08 13.90 -3.77
CA SER A 136 6.80 13.94 -2.49
C SER A 136 6.52 15.21 -1.69
N ASP A 137 6.26 16.34 -2.36
CA ASP A 137 5.81 17.57 -1.73
C ASP A 137 4.28 17.64 -1.65
N VAL A 138 3.72 16.82 -0.76
CA VAL A 138 2.26 16.81 -0.50
C VAL A 138 1.72 18.14 0.02
N GLY A 139 2.60 19.03 0.49
CA GLY A 139 2.26 20.39 0.93
C GLY A 139 1.86 21.32 -0.22
N ALA A 140 2.35 21.04 -1.43
CA ALA A 140 2.07 21.81 -2.64
C ALA A 140 0.75 21.43 -3.33
N MET A 141 -0.13 20.69 -2.69
CA MET A 141 -1.42 20.26 -3.20
C MET A 141 -2.27 21.43 -3.74
N ARG A 142 -2.78 21.28 -4.96
CA ARG A 142 -3.59 22.30 -5.67
C ARG A 142 -5.07 21.97 -5.70
N THR A 143 -5.48 20.72 -5.54
CA THR A 143 -6.90 20.36 -5.41
C THR A 143 -7.51 21.14 -4.26
N ARG A 144 -8.64 21.82 -4.52
CA ARG A 144 -9.36 22.67 -3.57
C ARG A 144 -10.65 22.00 -3.13
N ALA A 145 -11.04 22.31 -1.90
CA ALA A 145 -12.39 22.07 -1.41
C ALA A 145 -12.93 23.36 -0.80
N VAL A 146 -14.07 23.81 -1.31
CA VAL A 146 -14.75 25.04 -0.86
C VAL A 146 -16.10 24.63 -0.28
N TYR A 147 -16.43 25.12 0.91
CA TYR A 147 -17.70 24.85 1.57
C TYR A 147 -18.78 25.83 1.13
N ASP A 148 -19.90 25.30 0.67
CA ASP A 148 -21.13 26.04 0.35
C ASP A 148 -22.08 25.91 1.56
N GLU A 149 -22.10 26.94 2.42
CA GLU A 149 -22.90 26.93 3.65
C GLU A 149 -24.41 26.87 3.38
N ALA A 150 -24.86 27.43 2.25
CA ALA A 150 -26.29 27.49 1.94
C ALA A 150 -26.84 26.11 1.54
N ALA A 151 -26.00 25.29 0.89
CA ALA A 151 -26.36 23.94 0.44
C ALA A 151 -25.90 22.84 1.42
N ASP A 152 -25.08 23.13 2.42
CA ASP A 152 -24.33 22.15 3.23
C ASP A 152 -23.56 21.16 2.35
N GLU A 153 -22.78 21.69 1.39
CA GLU A 153 -22.02 20.90 0.44
C GLU A 153 -20.56 21.36 0.37
N TRP A 154 -19.65 20.42 0.03
CA TRP A 154 -18.30 20.73 -0.37
C TRP A 154 -18.16 20.64 -1.89
N ILE A 155 -17.47 21.61 -2.48
CA ILE A 155 -17.17 21.68 -3.91
C ILE A 155 -15.68 21.37 -4.08
N LEU A 156 -15.35 20.24 -4.72
CA LEU A 156 -13.99 19.79 -4.95
C LEU A 156 -13.60 20.02 -6.41
N SER A 157 -12.48 20.72 -6.63
CA SER A 157 -11.96 20.97 -7.97
C SER A 157 -10.46 20.73 -8.02
N GLY A 158 -9.98 19.99 -9.03
CA GLY A 158 -8.57 19.67 -9.21
C GLY A 158 -8.30 18.38 -9.94
N GLN A 159 -7.06 17.89 -9.84
CA GLN A 159 -6.61 16.66 -10.47
C GLN A 159 -5.80 15.83 -9.50
N LYS A 160 -6.06 14.51 -9.48
CA LYS A 160 -5.26 13.52 -8.75
C LYS A 160 -4.56 12.61 -9.74
N SER A 161 -3.33 12.23 -9.43
CA SER A 161 -2.51 11.40 -10.31
C SER A 161 -2.12 10.10 -9.63
N TYR A 162 -1.95 9.07 -10.46
CA TYR A 162 -1.48 7.75 -10.04
C TYR A 162 -2.38 7.05 -9.01
N ALA A 163 -3.68 7.37 -9.00
CA ALA A 163 -4.61 6.79 -8.05
C ALA A 163 -4.86 5.29 -8.36
N THR A 164 -4.51 4.42 -7.42
CA THR A 164 -4.91 3.01 -7.48
C THR A 164 -6.43 2.93 -7.43
N ASN A 165 -7.02 2.16 -8.35
CA ASN A 165 -8.45 2.03 -8.56
C ASN A 165 -9.17 3.33 -8.98
N GLY A 166 -8.44 4.42 -9.31
CA GLY A 166 -9.04 5.67 -9.76
C GLY A 166 -9.96 5.47 -10.95
N GLY A 167 -11.19 5.97 -10.86
CA GLY A 167 -12.21 5.90 -11.91
C GLY A 167 -12.98 4.58 -12.01
N ILE A 168 -12.49 3.49 -11.39
CA ILE A 168 -13.25 2.22 -11.29
C ILE A 168 -13.76 1.96 -9.87
N ALA A 169 -13.32 2.78 -8.91
CA ALA A 169 -13.71 2.66 -7.51
C ALA A 169 -15.18 3.03 -7.30
N GLY A 170 -15.87 2.28 -6.44
CA GLY A 170 -17.16 2.67 -5.91
C GLY A 170 -17.03 3.90 -5.02
N VAL A 171 -16.04 3.91 -4.13
CA VAL A 171 -15.74 5.02 -3.22
C VAL A 171 -14.37 5.60 -3.53
N HIS A 172 -14.30 6.94 -3.71
CA HIS A 172 -13.04 7.66 -3.79
C HIS A 172 -12.83 8.49 -2.51
N VAL A 173 -11.74 8.26 -1.80
CA VAL A 173 -11.31 9.14 -0.70
C VAL A 173 -10.31 10.13 -1.27
N VAL A 174 -10.70 11.40 -1.33
CA VAL A 174 -9.92 12.47 -1.97
C VAL A 174 -9.39 13.43 -0.91
N THR A 175 -8.09 13.70 -0.91
CA THR A 175 -7.54 14.79 -0.11
C THR A 175 -7.58 16.10 -0.90
N ALA A 176 -7.97 17.20 -0.24
CA ALA A 176 -8.02 18.53 -0.84
C ALA A 176 -7.60 19.60 0.15
N SER A 177 -7.13 20.73 -0.36
CA SER A 177 -6.80 21.92 0.43
C SER A 177 -8.07 22.72 0.70
N VAL A 178 -8.40 22.92 1.96
CA VAL A 178 -9.48 23.79 2.44
C VAL A 178 -8.94 25.16 2.89
N ASP A 179 -7.64 25.25 3.19
CA ASP A 179 -6.94 26.48 3.53
C ASP A 179 -5.50 26.43 2.98
N PRO A 180 -5.27 27.05 1.81
CA PRO A 180 -3.95 27.02 1.16
C PRO A 180 -2.82 27.69 1.96
N GLU A 181 -3.15 28.69 2.78
CA GLU A 181 -2.15 29.43 3.54
C GLU A 181 -1.50 28.56 4.63
N LEU A 182 -2.20 27.53 5.07
CA LEU A 182 -1.72 26.57 6.04
C LEU A 182 -0.89 25.43 5.42
N GLY A 183 -0.75 25.38 4.07
CA GLY A 183 -0.06 24.31 3.35
C GLY A 183 -0.66 22.95 3.70
N SER A 184 0.18 21.99 4.04
CA SER A 184 -0.28 20.63 4.39
C SER A 184 -1.17 20.55 5.63
N ARG A 185 -1.15 21.55 6.53
CA ARG A 185 -2.06 21.63 7.69
C ARG A 185 -3.47 22.08 7.33
N GLY A 186 -3.62 22.70 6.15
CA GLY A 186 -4.90 23.13 5.59
C GLY A 186 -5.59 22.08 4.71
N GLN A 187 -5.17 20.82 4.74
CA GLN A 187 -5.75 19.74 3.96
C GLN A 187 -6.80 18.97 4.76
N ALA A 188 -7.81 18.44 4.05
CA ALA A 188 -8.83 17.55 4.60
C ALA A 188 -9.09 16.39 3.62
N ALA A 189 -9.72 15.32 4.11
CA ALA A 189 -10.09 14.16 3.31
C ALA A 189 -11.61 14.10 3.14
N PHE A 190 -12.05 13.78 1.96
CA PHE A 190 -13.45 13.75 1.57
C PHE A 190 -13.79 12.39 0.92
N VAL A 191 -14.92 11.84 1.27
CA VAL A 191 -15.51 10.74 0.52
C VAL A 191 -16.26 11.30 -0.66
N VAL A 192 -15.94 10.81 -1.86
CA VAL A 192 -16.75 11.04 -3.07
C VAL A 192 -17.50 9.75 -3.36
N PRO A 193 -18.83 9.73 -3.17
CA PRO A 193 -19.65 8.56 -3.40
C PRO A 193 -19.67 8.10 -4.86
N PRO A 194 -20.09 6.86 -5.15
CA PRO A 194 -20.23 6.38 -6.52
C PRO A 194 -21.25 7.22 -7.30
N GLY A 195 -20.93 7.46 -8.58
CA GLY A 195 -21.83 8.18 -9.48
C GLY A 195 -21.93 9.70 -9.22
N THR A 196 -21.09 10.28 -8.36
CA THR A 196 -21.08 11.74 -8.14
C THR A 196 -20.70 12.46 -9.43
N PRO A 197 -21.53 13.42 -9.92
CA PRO A 197 -21.22 14.20 -11.10
C PRO A 197 -19.93 15.01 -10.97
N GLY A 198 -19.21 15.20 -12.09
CA GLY A 198 -17.97 15.97 -12.12
C GLY A 198 -16.71 15.14 -11.81
N LEU A 199 -16.83 13.90 -11.29
CA LEU A 199 -15.70 13.00 -11.17
C LEU A 199 -15.49 12.25 -12.48
N ALA A 200 -14.30 12.37 -13.06
CA ALA A 200 -13.88 11.64 -14.25
C ALA A 200 -12.48 11.06 -14.06
N ALA A 201 -12.11 10.08 -14.86
CA ALA A 201 -10.78 9.49 -14.81
C ALA A 201 -10.23 9.23 -16.22
N THR A 202 -8.91 9.17 -16.32
CA THR A 202 -8.23 8.71 -17.55
C THR A 202 -8.51 7.21 -17.78
N ARG A 203 -8.10 6.75 -18.96
CA ARG A 203 -7.89 5.31 -19.16
C ARG A 203 -6.82 4.82 -18.20
N LYS A 204 -6.83 3.53 -17.89
CA LYS A 204 -5.78 2.86 -17.12
C LYS A 204 -4.40 3.23 -17.66
N LEU A 205 -3.53 3.70 -16.79
CA LEU A 205 -2.15 4.05 -17.13
C LEU A 205 -1.34 2.77 -17.41
N ARG A 206 -0.53 2.77 -18.48
CA ARG A 206 0.39 1.69 -18.78
C ARG A 206 1.61 1.79 -17.88
N LYS A 207 1.96 0.69 -17.22
CA LYS A 207 2.99 0.67 -16.17
C LYS A 207 4.11 -0.30 -16.49
N LEU A 208 5.26 -0.11 -15.86
CA LEU A 208 6.39 -1.04 -15.87
C LEU A 208 6.00 -2.39 -15.25
N GLY A 209 5.45 -2.35 -14.04
CA GLY A 209 5.01 -3.48 -13.24
C GLY A 209 3.65 -3.22 -12.58
N LEU A 210 3.22 -4.14 -11.70
CA LEU A 210 1.88 -4.15 -11.09
C LEU A 210 0.77 -4.01 -12.15
N ARG A 211 0.95 -4.67 -13.29
CA ARG A 211 0.15 -4.38 -14.48
C ARG A 211 -1.29 -4.89 -14.36
N ALA A 212 -1.54 -5.87 -13.51
CA ALA A 212 -2.90 -6.30 -13.15
C ALA A 212 -3.66 -5.23 -12.33
N SER A 213 -2.96 -4.46 -11.48
CA SER A 213 -3.59 -3.40 -10.69
C SER A 213 -4.00 -2.20 -11.55
N HIS A 214 -5.19 -1.65 -11.31
CA HIS A 214 -5.67 -0.44 -11.97
C HIS A 214 -5.01 0.81 -11.37
N THR A 215 -4.59 1.72 -12.24
CA THR A 215 -4.06 3.04 -11.85
C THR A 215 -4.49 4.07 -12.89
N ALA A 216 -5.03 5.20 -12.44
CA ALA A 216 -5.49 6.27 -13.34
C ALA A 216 -5.28 7.66 -12.71
N ASP A 217 -5.34 8.69 -13.53
CA ASP A 217 -5.53 10.05 -13.05
C ASP A 217 -7.03 10.32 -12.89
N VAL A 218 -7.39 11.07 -11.84
CA VAL A 218 -8.77 11.42 -11.49
C VAL A 218 -8.94 12.92 -11.56
N PHE A 219 -9.96 13.38 -12.25
CA PHE A 219 -10.33 14.78 -12.40
C PHE A 219 -11.57 15.08 -11.58
N LEU A 220 -11.56 16.23 -10.94
CA LEU A 220 -12.64 16.76 -10.12
C LEU A 220 -13.03 18.12 -10.72
N ASP A 221 -14.17 18.15 -11.40
CA ASP A 221 -14.73 19.35 -12.04
C ASP A 221 -15.96 19.78 -11.25
N ASP A 222 -15.73 20.66 -10.27
CA ASP A 222 -16.74 21.14 -9.32
C ASP A 222 -17.59 20.02 -8.72
N VAL A 223 -16.92 18.95 -8.31
CA VAL A 223 -17.56 17.78 -7.67
C VAL A 223 -18.22 18.20 -6.36
N ARG A 224 -19.54 18.13 -6.30
CA ARG A 224 -20.33 18.47 -5.11
C ARG A 224 -20.61 17.24 -4.28
N VAL A 225 -20.25 17.31 -3.00
CA VAL A 225 -20.52 16.26 -2.03
C VAL A 225 -21.16 16.85 -0.76
N PRO A 226 -22.15 16.17 -0.15
CA PRO A 226 -22.76 16.61 1.09
C PRO A 226 -21.74 16.87 2.21
N GLY A 227 -22.07 17.76 3.15
CA GLY A 227 -21.21 18.09 4.29
C GLY A 227 -20.71 16.86 5.07
N ARG A 228 -21.57 15.82 5.19
CA ARG A 228 -21.25 14.53 5.84
C ARG A 228 -20.13 13.74 5.16
N CYS A 229 -19.76 14.08 3.91
CA CYS A 229 -18.64 13.44 3.20
C CYS A 229 -17.25 13.95 3.62
N LEU A 230 -17.17 15.03 4.37
CA LEU A 230 -15.92 15.46 5.01
C LEU A 230 -15.60 14.50 6.16
N LEU A 231 -14.50 13.77 6.05
CA LEU A 231 -14.08 12.82 7.09
C LEU A 231 -13.74 13.55 8.39
N GLY A 232 -14.35 13.08 9.48
CA GLY A 232 -14.23 13.65 10.82
C GLY A 232 -15.15 14.82 11.11
N GLY A 233 -15.88 15.35 10.10
CA GLY A 233 -16.86 16.41 10.24
C GLY A 233 -16.30 17.83 10.32
N LYS A 234 -17.20 18.80 10.11
CA LYS A 234 -16.85 20.22 9.97
C LYS A 234 -16.30 20.83 11.26
N ASP A 235 -16.88 20.52 12.41
CA ASP A 235 -16.47 21.09 13.71
C ASP A 235 -15.02 20.68 14.04
N ALA A 236 -14.67 19.42 13.86
CA ALA A 236 -13.30 18.94 14.08
C ALA A 236 -12.29 19.56 13.09
N LEU A 237 -12.72 19.78 11.83
CA LEU A 237 -11.91 20.51 10.85
C LEU A 237 -11.66 21.95 11.31
N ASP A 238 -12.70 22.69 11.69
CA ASP A 238 -12.61 24.09 12.09
C ASP A 238 -11.71 24.26 13.33
N GLU A 239 -11.87 23.41 14.33
CA GLU A 239 -10.96 23.39 15.49
C GLU A 239 -9.50 23.14 15.09
N ARG A 240 -9.26 22.21 14.18
CA ARG A 240 -7.91 21.87 13.68
C ARG A 240 -7.29 23.04 12.95
N LEU A 241 -8.06 23.71 12.07
CA LEU A 241 -7.61 24.91 11.35
C LEU A 241 -7.32 26.07 12.31
N ALA A 242 -8.18 26.32 13.30
CA ALA A 242 -7.97 27.37 14.31
C ALA A 242 -6.68 27.12 15.12
N ARG A 243 -6.42 25.87 15.52
CA ARG A 243 -5.16 25.49 16.19
C ARG A 243 -3.95 25.69 15.29
N ALA A 244 -4.06 25.33 13.99
CA ALA A 244 -2.97 25.51 13.03
C ALA A 244 -2.62 26.99 12.81
N ARG A 245 -3.63 27.86 12.72
CA ARG A 245 -3.47 29.33 12.61
C ARG A 245 -2.84 29.95 13.86
N SER A 246 -3.13 29.44 15.05
CA SER A 246 -2.55 29.93 16.30
C SER A 246 -1.08 29.53 16.53
N GLY A 247 -0.45 28.84 15.57
CA GLY A 247 0.96 28.40 15.66
C GLY A 247 1.19 27.25 16.65
N ARG A 248 0.16 26.73 17.32
CA ARG A 248 0.28 25.54 18.17
C ARG A 248 0.63 24.32 17.30
N ARG A 249 1.56 23.49 17.77
CA ARG A 249 1.86 22.22 17.12
C ARG A 249 0.55 21.41 17.04
N ALA A 250 0.01 21.33 15.81
CA ALA A 250 -1.08 20.40 15.55
C ALA A 250 -0.56 18.98 15.69
N ALA A 251 -1.39 18.06 16.16
CA ALA A 251 -1.14 16.63 16.00
C ALA A 251 -0.86 16.33 14.53
N SER A 252 -0.02 15.33 14.24
CA SER A 252 0.38 14.99 12.86
C SER A 252 -0.85 14.92 11.96
N GLN A 253 -0.69 15.40 10.73
CA GLN A 253 -1.77 15.45 9.73
C GLN A 253 -2.37 14.05 9.55
N ALA A 254 -3.70 13.96 9.36
CA ALA A 254 -4.39 12.69 9.20
C ALA A 254 -3.75 11.83 8.09
N ALA A 255 -3.43 12.43 6.93
CA ALA A 255 -2.73 11.75 5.84
C ALA A 255 -1.34 11.22 6.27
N MET A 256 -0.55 11.99 7.03
CA MET A 256 0.77 11.56 7.49
C MET A 256 0.68 10.42 8.50
N ARG A 257 -0.32 10.41 9.39
CA ARG A 257 -0.56 9.29 10.31
C ARG A 257 -0.95 8.02 9.55
N THR A 258 -1.81 8.15 8.55
CA THR A 258 -2.17 7.02 7.68
C THR A 258 -0.94 6.44 7.00
N PHE A 259 -0.09 7.28 6.42
CA PHE A 259 1.16 6.82 5.78
C PHE A 259 2.17 6.22 6.77
N GLU A 260 2.29 6.73 7.99
CA GLU A 260 3.18 6.14 8.99
C GLU A 260 2.76 4.72 9.38
N LEU A 261 1.45 4.47 9.49
CA LEU A 261 0.89 3.17 9.83
C LEU A 261 0.85 2.21 8.63
N SER A 262 0.74 2.72 7.39
CA SER A 262 0.73 1.87 6.18
C SER A 262 2.12 1.40 5.74
N ARG A 263 3.19 2.13 6.09
CA ARG A 263 4.58 1.81 5.68
C ARG A 263 5.04 0.40 6.02
N PRO A 264 4.82 -0.14 7.23
CA PRO A 264 5.17 -1.54 7.51
C PRO A 264 4.41 -2.53 6.63
N THR A 265 3.14 -2.29 6.34
CA THR A 265 2.32 -3.12 5.44
C THR A 265 2.89 -3.12 4.02
N VAL A 266 3.27 -1.96 3.49
CA VAL A 266 3.96 -1.84 2.19
C VAL A 266 5.32 -2.55 2.21
N GLY A 267 6.05 -2.48 3.34
CA GLY A 267 7.27 -3.26 3.54
C GLY A 267 7.02 -4.77 3.46
N ALA A 268 5.94 -5.27 4.05
CA ALA A 268 5.56 -6.69 3.98
C ALA A 268 5.24 -7.14 2.55
N GLN A 269 4.53 -6.31 1.77
CA GLN A 269 4.30 -6.56 0.34
C GLN A 269 5.62 -6.73 -0.43
N ALA A 270 6.57 -5.83 -0.20
CA ALA A 270 7.89 -5.89 -0.84
C ALA A 270 8.68 -7.16 -0.45
N ILE A 271 8.57 -7.60 0.82
CA ILE A 271 9.18 -8.85 1.29
C ILE A 271 8.55 -10.05 0.59
N GLY A 272 7.24 -10.08 0.38
CA GLY A 272 6.55 -11.15 -0.33
C GLY A 272 7.15 -11.39 -1.72
N VAL A 273 7.33 -10.32 -2.50
CA VAL A 273 7.97 -10.39 -3.82
C VAL A 273 9.44 -10.80 -3.76
N ALA A 274 10.19 -10.27 -2.78
CA ALA A 274 11.59 -10.64 -2.59
C ALA A 274 11.75 -12.13 -2.27
N ARG A 275 10.89 -12.66 -1.38
CA ARG A 275 10.85 -14.07 -1.00
C ARG A 275 10.49 -14.96 -2.19
N ALA A 276 9.48 -14.59 -2.97
CA ALA A 276 9.11 -15.33 -4.18
C ALA A 276 10.29 -15.46 -5.15
N ALA A 277 11.01 -14.36 -5.38
CA ALA A 277 12.18 -14.35 -6.26
C ALA A 277 13.33 -15.18 -5.72
N TYR A 278 13.60 -15.08 -4.41
CA TYR A 278 14.63 -15.87 -3.73
C TYR A 278 14.36 -17.37 -3.81
N GLU A 279 13.16 -17.82 -3.43
CA GLU A 279 12.78 -19.23 -3.42
C GLU A 279 12.87 -19.83 -4.81
N TYR A 280 12.34 -19.13 -5.81
CA TYR A 280 12.40 -19.57 -7.20
C TYR A 280 13.85 -19.69 -7.73
N ALA A 281 14.69 -18.69 -7.44
CA ALA A 281 16.09 -18.70 -7.83
C ALA A 281 16.89 -19.80 -7.12
N LEU A 282 16.57 -20.09 -5.85
CA LEU A 282 17.19 -21.17 -5.08
C LEU A 282 16.88 -22.54 -5.68
N ASP A 283 15.60 -22.79 -6.01
CA ASP A 283 15.19 -24.07 -6.61
C ASP A 283 15.79 -24.23 -8.00
N TYR A 284 15.74 -23.19 -8.83
CA TYR A 284 16.41 -23.20 -10.13
C TYR A 284 17.91 -23.49 -9.99
N ALA A 285 18.60 -22.91 -9.02
CA ALA A 285 20.04 -23.10 -8.82
C ALA A 285 20.40 -24.52 -8.37
N LYS A 286 19.51 -25.23 -7.68
CA LYS A 286 19.68 -26.63 -7.29
C LYS A 286 19.52 -27.59 -8.49
N GLU A 287 18.70 -27.24 -9.46
CA GLU A 287 18.37 -28.09 -10.60
C GLU A 287 19.23 -27.81 -11.84
N ARG A 288 19.57 -26.53 -12.07
CA ARG A 288 20.32 -26.11 -13.26
C ARG A 288 21.75 -26.59 -13.22
N VAL A 289 22.14 -27.41 -14.19
CA VAL A 289 23.51 -27.93 -14.32
C VAL A 289 24.29 -27.10 -15.33
N GLN A 290 25.46 -26.61 -14.91
CA GLN A 290 26.52 -26.04 -15.77
C GLN A 290 27.88 -26.47 -15.24
N PHE A 291 28.86 -26.61 -16.12
CA PHE A 291 30.19 -27.14 -15.78
C PHE A 291 30.16 -28.51 -15.06
N GLY A 292 29.15 -29.34 -15.41
CA GLY A 292 29.01 -30.71 -14.91
C GLY A 292 28.40 -30.85 -13.51
N ARG A 293 27.89 -29.77 -12.90
CA ARG A 293 27.27 -29.77 -11.56
C ARG A 293 26.16 -28.74 -11.44
N PRO A 294 25.25 -28.85 -10.45
CA PRO A 294 24.27 -27.82 -10.13
C PRO A 294 24.97 -26.47 -9.87
N ILE A 295 24.37 -25.37 -10.36
CA ILE A 295 25.01 -24.05 -10.25
C ILE A 295 25.12 -23.57 -8.79
N ILE A 296 24.28 -24.07 -7.89
CA ILE A 296 24.35 -23.78 -6.44
C ILE A 296 25.70 -24.18 -5.82
N GLU A 297 26.39 -25.15 -6.39
CA GLU A 297 27.71 -25.58 -5.91
C GLU A 297 28.83 -24.57 -6.21
N ASN A 298 28.55 -23.54 -6.99
CA ASN A 298 29.49 -22.44 -7.23
C ASN A 298 29.34 -21.40 -6.11
N GLN A 299 30.45 -21.07 -5.43
CA GLN A 299 30.44 -20.16 -4.28
C GLN A 299 29.76 -18.82 -4.56
N ALA A 300 29.99 -18.22 -5.74
CA ALA A 300 29.36 -16.94 -6.10
C ALA A 300 27.83 -17.03 -6.16
N VAL A 301 27.26 -18.14 -6.63
CA VAL A 301 25.82 -18.40 -6.66
C VAL A 301 25.30 -18.62 -5.25
N ALA A 302 25.99 -19.49 -4.47
CA ALA A 302 25.61 -19.79 -3.10
C ALA A 302 25.65 -18.54 -2.19
N PHE A 303 26.67 -17.70 -2.33
CA PHE A 303 26.81 -16.46 -1.55
C PHE A 303 25.71 -15.45 -1.91
N ALA A 304 25.39 -15.28 -3.20
CA ALA A 304 24.29 -14.41 -3.62
C ALA A 304 22.94 -14.83 -3.01
N LEU A 305 22.64 -16.13 -2.97
CA LEU A 305 21.44 -16.66 -2.34
C LEU A 305 21.45 -16.51 -0.81
N ALA A 306 22.61 -16.71 -0.17
CA ALA A 306 22.76 -16.47 1.28
C ALA A 306 22.51 -15.00 1.65
N ASP A 307 23.08 -14.07 0.87
CA ASP A 307 22.86 -12.64 1.05
C ASP A 307 21.36 -12.28 0.86
N MET A 308 20.70 -12.81 -0.19
CA MET A 308 19.28 -12.58 -0.42
C MET A 308 18.45 -13.03 0.78
N LYS A 309 18.71 -14.23 1.31
CA LYS A 309 17.97 -14.76 2.48
C LYS A 309 18.16 -13.89 3.71
N MET A 310 19.41 -13.53 4.02
CA MET A 310 19.76 -12.69 5.17
C MET A 310 19.08 -11.31 5.08
N GLU A 311 19.13 -10.69 3.91
CA GLU A 311 18.55 -9.37 3.69
C GLU A 311 17.01 -9.36 3.79
N ILE A 312 16.35 -10.42 3.29
CA ILE A 312 14.90 -10.62 3.40
C ILE A 312 14.51 -10.78 4.88
N ASP A 313 15.22 -11.61 5.65
CA ASP A 313 14.90 -11.82 7.06
C ASP A 313 15.15 -10.55 7.89
N ALA A 314 16.24 -9.83 7.63
CA ALA A 314 16.50 -8.55 8.29
C ALA A 314 15.40 -7.52 8.00
N ALA A 315 14.92 -7.43 6.76
CA ALA A 315 13.83 -6.55 6.38
C ALA A 315 12.51 -6.95 7.07
N ARG A 316 12.20 -8.26 7.12
CA ARG A 316 11.01 -8.79 7.81
C ARG A 316 11.00 -8.41 9.29
N LEU A 317 12.13 -8.55 9.98
CA LEU A 317 12.23 -8.17 11.40
C LEU A 317 11.97 -6.68 11.62
N LEU A 318 12.44 -5.80 10.74
CA LEU A 318 12.14 -4.37 10.79
C LEU A 318 10.65 -4.09 10.56
N VAL A 319 10.01 -4.80 9.63
CA VAL A 319 8.57 -4.69 9.37
C VAL A 319 7.77 -5.15 10.58
N TRP A 320 8.06 -6.31 11.14
CA TRP A 320 7.36 -6.83 12.31
C TRP A 320 7.52 -5.92 13.52
N ARG A 321 8.73 -5.43 13.79
CA ARG A 321 8.98 -4.46 14.86
C ARG A 321 8.14 -3.19 14.68
N ALA A 322 8.13 -2.61 13.48
CA ALA A 322 7.40 -1.38 13.21
C ALA A 322 5.88 -1.60 13.32
N SER A 323 5.36 -2.74 12.83
CA SER A 323 3.95 -3.10 12.95
C SER A 323 3.53 -3.26 14.42
N TRP A 324 4.31 -3.99 15.21
CA TRP A 324 4.08 -4.13 16.64
C TRP A 324 4.11 -2.78 17.37
N MET A 325 5.08 -1.91 17.06
CA MET A 325 5.18 -0.58 17.63
C MET A 325 3.93 0.26 17.33
N GLY A 326 3.49 0.27 16.07
CA GLY A 326 2.29 0.99 15.63
C GLY A 326 1.04 0.49 16.34
N ARG A 327 0.85 -0.83 16.42
CA ARG A 327 -0.29 -1.45 17.09
C ARG A 327 -0.32 -1.17 18.59
N ASN A 328 0.82 -1.11 19.25
CA ASN A 328 0.94 -0.88 20.67
C ASN A 328 1.13 0.60 21.03
N ASN A 329 0.83 1.53 20.12
CA ASN A 329 0.98 2.99 20.29
C ASN A 329 2.37 3.41 20.78
N ARG A 330 3.42 2.67 20.35
CA ARG A 330 4.81 3.06 20.60
C ARG A 330 5.22 4.12 19.59
N ALA A 331 5.82 5.19 20.07
CA ALA A 331 6.28 6.27 19.19
C ALA A 331 7.42 5.80 18.30
N PHE A 332 7.36 6.15 17.02
CA PHE A 332 8.45 5.94 16.05
C PHE A 332 9.54 7.00 16.24
N THR A 333 10.32 6.87 17.32
CA THR A 333 11.31 7.88 17.73
C THR A 333 12.51 7.98 16.78
N ALA A 334 12.81 6.93 16.05
CA ALA A 334 13.88 6.89 15.05
C ALA A 334 13.36 6.74 13.60
N GLY A 335 12.03 6.85 13.40
CA GLY A 335 11.42 6.67 12.08
C GLY A 335 11.27 5.21 11.68
N GLU A 336 10.93 4.32 12.63
CA GLU A 336 10.91 2.87 12.46
C GLU A 336 9.97 2.42 11.34
N GLY A 337 8.81 3.05 11.16
CA GLY A 337 7.92 2.80 10.03
C GLY A 337 8.60 3.08 8.68
N SER A 338 9.35 4.19 8.59
CA SER A 338 10.14 4.53 7.40
C SER A 338 11.32 3.59 7.19
N MET A 339 12.02 3.18 8.26
CA MET A 339 13.12 2.19 8.18
C MET A 339 12.62 0.87 7.61
N SER A 340 11.48 0.36 8.06
CA SER A 340 10.92 -0.91 7.61
C SER A 340 10.60 -0.88 6.11
N LYS A 341 9.91 0.17 5.66
CA LYS A 341 9.54 0.35 4.25
C LYS A 341 10.77 0.55 3.36
N LEU A 342 11.70 1.40 3.76
CA LEU A 342 12.93 1.67 3.03
C LEU A 342 13.74 0.39 2.81
N LYS A 343 14.05 -0.34 3.90
CA LYS A 343 14.83 -1.57 3.82
C LYS A 343 14.15 -2.62 2.96
N ALA A 344 12.87 -2.90 3.20
CA ALA A 344 12.12 -3.90 2.46
C ALA A 344 12.03 -3.58 0.95
N SER A 345 11.80 -2.31 0.60
CA SER A 345 11.72 -1.87 -0.80
C SER A 345 13.03 -2.08 -1.56
N GLU A 346 14.16 -1.74 -0.94
CA GLU A 346 15.49 -1.90 -1.56
C GLU A 346 15.90 -3.37 -1.65
N VAL A 347 15.54 -4.17 -0.63
CA VAL A 347 15.74 -5.62 -0.66
C VAL A 347 14.91 -6.26 -1.78
N ALA A 348 13.67 -5.84 -1.98
CA ALA A 348 12.84 -6.38 -3.07
C ALA A 348 13.45 -6.15 -4.45
N VAL A 349 13.93 -4.93 -4.72
CA VAL A 349 14.60 -4.62 -5.99
C VAL A 349 15.88 -5.42 -6.15
N SER A 350 16.73 -5.49 -5.12
CA SER A 350 17.99 -6.22 -5.17
C SER A 350 17.80 -7.74 -5.30
N ALA A 351 16.84 -8.31 -4.56
CA ALA A 351 16.57 -9.75 -4.62
C ALA A 351 16.00 -10.18 -5.98
N THR A 352 15.07 -9.41 -6.53
CA THR A 352 14.47 -9.71 -7.84
C THR A 352 15.48 -9.53 -8.97
N GLU A 353 16.34 -8.51 -8.92
CA GLU A 353 17.45 -8.33 -9.87
C GLU A 353 18.43 -9.51 -9.82
N LYS A 354 18.85 -9.92 -8.61
CA LYS A 354 19.71 -11.07 -8.42
C LYS A 354 19.07 -12.38 -8.92
N ALA A 355 17.78 -12.55 -8.73
CA ALA A 355 17.06 -13.73 -9.25
C ALA A 355 17.11 -13.79 -10.79
N VAL A 356 16.86 -12.66 -11.47
CA VAL A 356 17.03 -12.58 -12.93
C VAL A 356 18.46 -12.95 -13.33
N GLN A 357 19.46 -12.40 -12.64
CA GLN A 357 20.88 -12.67 -12.92
C GLN A 357 21.25 -14.15 -12.72
N LEU A 358 20.76 -14.77 -11.63
CA LEU A 358 21.05 -16.19 -11.31
C LEU A 358 20.45 -17.16 -12.34
N LEU A 359 19.29 -16.83 -12.90
CA LEU A 359 18.68 -17.62 -13.96
C LEU A 359 19.37 -17.42 -15.32
N GLY A 360 20.21 -16.38 -15.48
CA GLY A 360 20.89 -16.06 -16.73
C GLY A 360 19.89 -15.74 -17.86
N GLY A 361 20.10 -16.26 -19.05
CA GLY A 361 19.22 -16.03 -20.19
C GLY A 361 17.76 -16.40 -19.95
N ALA A 362 17.50 -17.45 -19.16
CA ALA A 362 16.15 -17.86 -18.78
C ALA A 362 15.44 -16.77 -17.95
N GLY A 363 16.17 -16.10 -17.04
CA GLY A 363 15.61 -15.03 -16.23
C GLY A 363 15.19 -13.78 -17.00
N PHE A 364 15.65 -13.62 -18.22
CA PHE A 364 15.30 -12.50 -19.10
C PHE A 364 14.07 -12.77 -19.97
N LEU A 365 13.57 -14.00 -19.97
CA LEU A 365 12.42 -14.43 -20.75
C LEU A 365 11.15 -14.46 -19.89
N ARG A 366 10.00 -14.19 -20.51
CA ARG A 366 8.68 -14.21 -19.84
C ARG A 366 8.19 -15.61 -19.44
N ASP A 367 8.89 -16.66 -19.85
CA ASP A 367 8.62 -18.05 -19.45
C ASP A 367 8.89 -18.28 -17.96
N HIS A 368 9.68 -17.41 -17.33
CA HIS A 368 10.00 -17.41 -15.91
C HIS A 368 9.46 -16.15 -15.21
N PRO A 369 8.92 -16.25 -14.00
CA PRO A 369 8.26 -15.14 -13.34
C PRO A 369 9.21 -14.04 -12.82
N VAL A 370 10.51 -14.31 -12.76
CA VAL A 370 11.50 -13.40 -12.12
C VAL A 370 11.59 -12.05 -12.82
N GLU A 371 11.41 -11.99 -14.16
CA GLU A 371 11.40 -10.72 -14.89
C GLU A 371 10.20 -9.84 -14.50
N ARG A 372 9.01 -10.46 -14.29
CA ARG A 372 7.81 -9.76 -13.82
C ARG A 372 8.01 -9.23 -12.40
N TRP A 373 8.51 -10.06 -11.49
CA TRP A 373 8.79 -9.64 -10.11
C TRP A 373 9.82 -8.52 -10.04
N TYR A 374 10.82 -8.51 -10.94
CA TYR A 374 11.78 -7.40 -11.03
C TYR A 374 11.09 -6.09 -11.48
N ARG A 375 10.19 -6.15 -12.47
CA ARG A 375 9.39 -5.00 -12.89
C ARG A 375 8.48 -4.50 -11.76
N ASP A 376 7.83 -5.41 -11.06
CA ASP A 376 6.92 -5.13 -9.96
C ASP A 376 7.65 -4.53 -8.75
N ALA A 377 8.80 -5.09 -8.38
CA ALA A 377 9.57 -4.65 -7.21
C ALA A 377 9.97 -3.17 -7.27
N LYS A 378 10.15 -2.61 -8.49
CA LYS A 378 10.61 -1.22 -8.64
C LYS A 378 9.68 -0.19 -8.01
N ILE A 379 8.38 -0.42 -8.00
CA ILE A 379 7.41 0.55 -7.47
C ILE A 379 7.58 0.78 -5.96
N TYR A 380 8.03 -0.23 -5.21
CA TYR A 380 8.20 -0.13 -3.76
C TYR A 380 9.21 0.94 -3.35
N THR A 381 10.16 1.31 -4.19
CA THR A 381 11.07 2.43 -3.94
C THR A 381 10.48 3.79 -4.28
N ILE A 382 9.26 3.86 -4.84
CA ILE A 382 8.63 5.07 -5.38
C ILE A 382 7.38 5.45 -4.60
N PHE A 383 6.34 4.59 -4.57
CA PHE A 383 5.06 4.91 -3.96
C PHE A 383 5.12 4.89 -2.41
N GLU A 384 4.08 5.41 -1.75
CA GLU A 384 3.98 5.49 -0.28
C GLU A 384 5.18 6.24 0.36
N GLY A 385 5.73 7.19 -0.40
CA GLY A 385 6.96 7.92 -0.08
C GLY A 385 8.20 7.24 -0.65
N THR A 386 8.92 7.96 -1.51
CA THR A 386 10.14 7.45 -2.16
C THR A 386 11.20 7.04 -1.14
N SER A 387 12.18 6.21 -1.57
CA SER A 387 13.32 5.83 -0.71
C SER A 387 14.05 7.05 -0.14
N GLU A 388 14.12 8.15 -0.89
CA GLU A 388 14.72 9.42 -0.45
C GLU A 388 13.88 10.08 0.65
N ILE A 389 12.55 10.08 0.50
CA ILE A 389 11.62 10.60 1.54
C ILE A 389 11.70 9.75 2.80
N GLN A 390 11.80 8.42 2.69
CA GLN A 390 11.98 7.57 3.86
C GLN A 390 13.29 7.87 4.59
N ARG A 391 14.41 8.05 3.85
CA ARG A 391 15.69 8.48 4.42
C ARG A 391 15.59 9.83 5.11
N LEU A 392 14.89 10.79 4.50
CA LEU A 392 14.67 12.12 5.07
C LEU A 392 13.91 12.04 6.40
N VAL A 393 12.86 11.19 6.49
CA VAL A 393 12.09 10.99 7.73
C VAL A 393 12.98 10.39 8.81
N VAL A 394 13.74 9.35 8.49
CA VAL A 394 14.68 8.71 9.44
C VAL A 394 15.74 9.72 9.89
N ALA A 395 16.38 10.44 8.98
CA ALA A 395 17.42 11.42 9.30
C ALA A 395 16.90 12.54 10.22
N ARG A 396 15.68 13.04 9.96
CA ARG A 396 15.03 14.02 10.86
C ARG A 396 14.72 13.46 12.23
N ALA A 397 14.25 12.20 12.30
CA ALA A 397 13.90 11.56 13.56
C ALA A 397 15.13 11.35 14.46
N ILE A 398 16.24 10.84 13.90
CA ILE A 398 17.45 10.55 14.69
C ILE A 398 18.28 11.81 15.04
N SER A 399 18.21 12.87 14.21
CA SER A 399 18.99 14.09 14.42
C SER A 399 18.24 15.16 15.22
N GLY A 400 16.91 15.10 15.23
CA GLY A 400 16.05 16.19 15.78
C GLY A 400 16.11 17.49 14.97
N VAL A 401 16.80 17.49 13.81
CA VAL A 401 17.00 18.67 12.97
C VAL A 401 16.08 18.65 11.77
N GLN A 402 15.51 19.80 11.41
CA GLN A 402 14.74 19.95 10.18
C GLN A 402 15.68 19.98 8.96
N ILE A 403 15.84 18.82 8.30
CA ILE A 403 16.60 18.67 7.06
C ILE A 403 15.67 19.02 5.90
N ARG A 404 16.14 19.82 4.95
CA ARG A 404 15.40 20.25 3.74
C ARG A 404 15.87 19.48 2.52
#